data_18c66265be085d66cf8eb75af53514da
#
_entry.id   18c66265be085d66cf8eb75af53514da
#
_cell.length_a   1.000
_cell.length_b   1.000
_cell.length_c   1.000
_cell.angle_alpha   90.00
_cell.angle_beta   90.00
_cell.angle_gamma   90.00
#
_symmetry.space_group_name_H-M   'P 1'
#
loop_
_entity.id
_entity.type
_entity.pdbx_description
1 polymer ?
#
loop_
_entity_poly.entity_id
_entity_poly.type
_entity_poly.pdbx_seq_one_letter_code
_entity_poly.pdbx_strand_id
1 'polypeptide(L)'
;QAWKDKQEVPQEIVPVTSLIHTFELSNLKHEYLAHNTTQNYYTDCFYGDGDKMKDLTRALSVRNTFGIALREGFNKWAQMGITLFGTHKLRTYQLMEDKKNMVRYTENDISVGGELARTQGSRFHFNASAEVWLIGEHVGDLNIDGKTDLQFRLGRRDTLTCDLHANFMHRKPTFFFRHYHSGSVWWDNDDLSREVRFKIDGTLRLKQFGTKLQVGFENVSNYTYFGMQNTLLEGKSTSSIIPTYYSHSVGVKQASSVQVFGATLSQDLSWKVIHWDNHLSFQTSTDQDALPLPKFNAYTNLYLLFRIGINKILRVQIGGDMRFFTSYYAPDYSPAIQQFATQDANHERVKIGGYPIVGAYVNMHLKHCRIYVSARHVNAGSGHSFLVPHYPINPMTIHFGLSWNFFN
;
A
#
# COMPACT_ATOMS: atom_id res chain seq x y z
N GLN A 1 -2.54 41.28 -62.08
CA GLN A 1 -3.51 40.81 -61.08
C GLN A 1 -3.01 39.50 -60.50
N ALA A 2 -2.38 39.55 -59.35
CA ALA A 2 -1.91 38.38 -58.61
C ALA A 2 -3.08 37.78 -57.80
N TRP A 3 -3.49 36.61 -58.17
CA TRP A 3 -4.35 35.79 -57.31
C TRP A 3 -3.54 35.34 -56.12
N LYS A 4 -3.89 35.85 -54.94
CA LYS A 4 -3.43 35.28 -53.67
C LYS A 4 -4.18 33.99 -53.49
N ASP A 5 -3.55 32.86 -53.74
CA ASP A 5 -3.98 31.55 -53.24
C ASP A 5 -4.05 31.63 -51.70
N LYS A 6 -5.26 31.77 -51.20
CA LYS A 6 -5.53 31.46 -49.77
C LYS A 6 -5.34 29.95 -49.68
N GLN A 7 -4.19 29.51 -49.19
CA GLN A 7 -4.05 28.16 -48.67
C GLN A 7 -5.09 28.04 -47.54
N GLU A 8 -6.14 27.27 -47.81
CA GLU A 8 -7.05 26.81 -46.76
C GLU A 8 -6.21 25.95 -45.82
N VAL A 9 -5.91 26.51 -44.63
CA VAL A 9 -5.33 25.72 -43.55
C VAL A 9 -6.34 24.64 -43.22
N PRO A 10 -6.01 23.35 -43.33
CA PRO A 10 -6.96 22.30 -43.01
C PRO A 10 -7.46 22.54 -41.59
N GLN A 11 -8.76 22.69 -41.41
CA GLN A 11 -9.36 22.81 -40.12
C GLN A 11 -9.22 21.45 -39.41
N GLU A 12 -8.29 21.37 -38.51
CA GLU A 12 -8.10 20.19 -37.68
C GLU A 12 -9.33 20.10 -36.74
N ILE A 13 -10.19 19.12 -36.94
CA ILE A 13 -11.35 18.87 -36.09
C ILE A 13 -10.82 18.29 -34.79
N VAL A 14 -10.74 19.12 -33.75
CA VAL A 14 -10.39 18.66 -32.40
C VAL A 14 -11.67 18.25 -31.67
N PRO A 15 -11.84 16.97 -31.31
CA PRO A 15 -13.04 16.54 -30.59
C PRO A 15 -13.07 17.20 -29.21
N VAL A 16 -14.19 17.86 -28.90
CA VAL A 16 -14.43 18.57 -27.63
C VAL A 16 -14.99 17.61 -26.58
N THR A 17 -15.72 16.59 -27.02
CA THR A 17 -16.42 15.64 -26.15
C THR A 17 -15.91 14.23 -26.44
N SER A 18 -15.67 13.45 -25.37
CA SER A 18 -15.31 12.04 -25.46
C SER A 18 -16.29 11.21 -24.64
N LEU A 19 -16.73 10.08 -25.19
CA LEU A 19 -17.45 9.04 -24.46
C LEU A 19 -16.43 8.02 -23.98
N ILE A 20 -16.52 7.65 -22.72
CA ILE A 20 -15.60 6.73 -22.08
C ILE A 20 -16.40 5.55 -21.54
N HIS A 21 -15.96 4.33 -21.84
CA HIS A 21 -16.45 3.13 -21.19
C HIS A 21 -15.26 2.32 -20.68
N THR A 22 -15.32 1.98 -19.40
CA THR A 22 -14.34 1.13 -18.76
C THR A 22 -15.02 -0.12 -18.23
N PHE A 23 -14.54 -1.28 -18.64
CA PHE A 23 -14.95 -2.58 -18.12
C PHE A 23 -13.82 -3.20 -17.33
N GLU A 24 -14.13 -3.63 -16.11
CA GLU A 24 -13.17 -4.30 -15.23
C GLU A 24 -13.79 -5.61 -14.72
N LEU A 25 -13.06 -6.71 -14.89
CA LEU A 25 -13.41 -8.02 -14.37
C LEU A 25 -12.29 -8.51 -13.45
N SER A 26 -12.63 -8.81 -12.20
CA SER A 26 -11.69 -9.39 -11.23
C SER A 26 -12.26 -10.69 -10.68
N ASN A 27 -11.47 -11.77 -10.70
CA ASN A 27 -11.81 -13.05 -10.11
C ASN A 27 -10.70 -13.47 -9.16
N LEU A 28 -11.04 -13.61 -7.89
CA LEU A 28 -10.15 -14.00 -6.82
C LEU A 28 -10.56 -15.33 -6.25
N LYS A 29 -9.60 -16.23 -6.08
CA LYS A 29 -9.73 -17.47 -5.30
C LYS A 29 -8.66 -17.45 -4.22
N HIS A 30 -9.06 -17.61 -2.99
CA HIS A 30 -8.17 -17.78 -1.84
C HIS A 30 -8.40 -19.15 -1.23
N GLU A 31 -7.33 -19.89 -0.99
CA GLU A 31 -7.38 -21.24 -0.41
C GLU A 31 -6.34 -21.32 0.72
N TYR A 32 -6.79 -21.69 1.89
CA TYR A 32 -5.92 -21.94 3.04
C TYR A 32 -5.97 -23.43 3.36
N LEU A 33 -4.79 -24.05 3.39
CA LEU A 33 -4.61 -25.45 3.73
C LEU A 33 -3.74 -25.57 4.98
N ALA A 34 -4.28 -26.06 6.07
CA ALA A 34 -3.53 -26.38 7.26
C ALA A 34 -3.34 -27.89 7.37
N HIS A 35 -2.11 -28.33 7.55
CA HIS A 35 -1.73 -29.70 7.78
C HIS A 35 -0.88 -29.80 9.04
N ASN A 36 -1.14 -30.81 9.88
CA ASN A 36 -0.40 -31.04 11.12
C ASN A 36 -0.38 -29.83 12.06
N THR A 37 -1.52 -29.12 12.16
CA THR A 37 -1.67 -28.03 13.12
C THR A 37 -1.52 -28.60 14.53
N THR A 38 -0.75 -27.93 15.38
CA THR A 38 -0.60 -28.32 16.77
C THR A 38 -1.96 -28.37 17.43
N GLN A 39 -2.20 -29.40 18.26
CA GLN A 39 -3.44 -29.54 19.01
C GLN A 39 -3.72 -28.26 19.82
N ASN A 40 -4.95 -27.75 19.76
CA ASN A 40 -5.38 -26.51 20.39
C ASN A 40 -4.63 -25.26 19.89
N TYR A 41 -4.07 -25.27 18.68
CA TYR A 41 -3.46 -24.07 18.10
C TYR A 41 -4.49 -22.97 17.87
N TYR A 42 -5.68 -23.31 17.36
CA TYR A 42 -6.81 -22.38 17.27
C TYR A 42 -7.78 -22.58 18.43
N THR A 43 -8.40 -21.48 18.88
CA THR A 43 -9.40 -21.49 19.96
C THR A 43 -10.66 -22.24 19.54
N ASP A 44 -11.10 -22.00 18.30
CA ASP A 44 -12.36 -22.55 17.76
C ASP A 44 -12.11 -23.49 16.59
N CYS A 45 -13.04 -24.41 16.39
CA CYS A 45 -13.11 -25.29 15.24
C CYS A 45 -14.57 -25.36 14.76
N PHE A 46 -14.91 -24.51 13.78
CA PHE A 46 -16.26 -24.42 13.23
C PHE A 46 -16.57 -25.59 12.30
N TYR A 47 -15.59 -26.02 11.53
CA TYR A 47 -15.62 -27.23 10.71
C TYR A 47 -14.20 -27.73 10.50
N GLY A 48 -14.05 -29.00 10.15
CA GLY A 48 -12.73 -29.60 9.96
C GLY A 48 -12.43 -30.61 11.06
N ASP A 49 -11.21 -31.10 11.11
CA ASP A 49 -10.73 -32.08 12.07
C ASP A 49 -9.62 -31.49 12.98
N GLY A 50 -9.61 -30.16 13.16
CA GLY A 50 -8.66 -29.46 14.00
C GLY A 50 -7.22 -29.42 13.45
N ASP A 51 -6.67 -30.57 13.10
CA ASP A 51 -5.30 -30.73 12.58
C ASP A 51 -5.22 -30.71 11.04
N LYS A 52 -6.36 -30.82 10.33
CA LYS A 52 -6.48 -30.72 8.87
C LYS A 52 -7.64 -29.82 8.48
N MET A 53 -7.31 -28.65 7.99
CA MET A 53 -8.28 -27.64 7.65
C MET A 53 -8.10 -27.19 6.21
N LYS A 54 -9.21 -27.02 5.51
CA LYS A 54 -9.24 -26.46 4.18
C LYS A 54 -10.31 -25.40 4.10
N ASP A 55 -9.89 -24.17 3.91
CA ASP A 55 -10.77 -23.00 3.71
C ASP A 55 -10.70 -22.55 2.27
N LEU A 56 -11.84 -22.16 1.72
CA LEU A 56 -11.96 -21.66 0.36
C LEU A 56 -12.83 -20.42 0.34
N THR A 57 -12.26 -19.34 -0.16
CA THR A 57 -12.97 -18.08 -0.40
C THR A 57 -12.89 -17.74 -1.88
N ARG A 58 -14.01 -17.32 -2.48
CA ARG A 58 -14.05 -16.83 -3.85
C ARG A 58 -14.68 -15.45 -3.89
N ALA A 59 -14.16 -14.57 -4.75
CA ALA A 59 -14.74 -13.27 -5.00
C ALA A 59 -14.69 -12.94 -6.49
N LEU A 60 -15.84 -12.60 -7.06
CA LEU A 60 -15.97 -12.12 -8.43
C LEU A 60 -16.47 -10.68 -8.38
N SER A 61 -15.80 -9.78 -9.10
CA SER A 61 -16.21 -8.39 -9.23
C SER A 61 -16.28 -8.00 -10.69
N VAL A 62 -17.40 -7.44 -11.09
CA VAL A 62 -17.63 -6.85 -12.41
C VAL A 62 -17.94 -5.37 -12.22
N ARG A 63 -17.17 -4.51 -12.85
CA ARG A 63 -17.34 -3.06 -12.80
C ARG A 63 -17.48 -2.50 -14.20
N ASN A 64 -18.53 -1.71 -14.42
CA ASN A 64 -18.76 -0.95 -15.64
C ASN A 64 -18.83 0.53 -15.29
N THR A 65 -17.99 1.34 -15.91
CA THR A 65 -18.03 2.80 -15.75
C THR A 65 -18.27 3.45 -17.09
N PHE A 66 -19.31 4.25 -17.20
CA PHE A 66 -19.63 5.08 -18.36
C PHE A 66 -19.40 6.54 -18.01
N GLY A 67 -18.68 7.24 -18.87
CA GLY A 67 -18.36 8.64 -18.65
C GLY A 67 -18.48 9.50 -19.91
N ILE A 68 -18.76 10.76 -19.68
CA ILE A 68 -18.72 11.82 -20.70
C ILE A 68 -17.68 12.83 -20.25
N ALA A 69 -16.64 13.02 -21.04
CA ALA A 69 -15.57 13.97 -20.78
C ALA A 69 -15.64 15.14 -21.75
N LEU A 70 -15.61 16.35 -21.22
CA LEU A 70 -15.40 17.59 -21.96
C LEU A 70 -13.92 17.98 -21.85
N ARG A 71 -13.30 18.18 -22.99
CA ARG A 71 -11.86 18.47 -23.04
C ARG A 71 -11.54 19.84 -22.44
N GLU A 72 -10.40 19.93 -21.80
CA GLU A 72 -9.82 21.19 -21.32
C GLU A 72 -9.67 22.21 -22.47
N GLY A 73 -10.11 23.44 -22.25
CA GLY A 73 -10.06 24.52 -23.26
C GLY A 73 -11.17 24.51 -24.30
N PHE A 74 -12.24 23.70 -24.09
CA PHE A 74 -13.40 23.68 -24.99
C PHE A 74 -14.15 25.03 -25.05
N ASN A 75 -13.97 25.87 -24.02
CA ASN A 75 -14.50 27.23 -23.98
C ASN A 75 -13.41 28.17 -23.44
N LYS A 76 -13.39 29.43 -23.91
CA LYS A 76 -12.47 30.48 -23.43
C LYS A 76 -12.57 30.74 -21.92
N TRP A 77 -13.72 30.48 -21.32
CA TRP A 77 -14.00 30.66 -19.89
C TRP A 77 -13.68 29.42 -19.04
N ALA A 78 -13.74 28.23 -19.60
CA ALA A 78 -13.49 26.97 -18.91
C ALA A 78 -12.13 26.42 -19.32
N GLN A 79 -11.09 26.82 -18.58
CA GLN A 79 -9.72 26.32 -18.77
C GLN A 79 -9.49 24.98 -18.03
N MET A 80 -10.54 24.16 -17.86
CA MET A 80 -10.48 22.88 -17.18
C MET A 80 -11.30 21.84 -17.95
N GLY A 81 -10.88 20.60 -17.91
CA GLY A 81 -11.63 19.45 -18.36
C GLY A 81 -12.67 19.04 -17.31
N ILE A 82 -13.83 18.60 -17.76
CA ILE A 82 -14.93 18.11 -16.90
C ILE A 82 -15.27 16.71 -17.34
N THR A 83 -15.29 15.75 -16.42
CA THR A 83 -15.77 14.40 -16.66
C THR A 83 -16.91 14.09 -15.71
N LEU A 84 -18.03 13.61 -16.24
CA LEU A 84 -19.11 13.04 -15.46
C LEU A 84 -19.18 11.55 -15.74
N PHE A 85 -19.37 10.74 -14.70
CA PHE A 85 -19.39 9.29 -14.86
C PHE A 85 -20.41 8.62 -13.94
N GLY A 86 -20.89 7.46 -14.38
CA GLY A 86 -21.69 6.55 -13.58
C GLY A 86 -21.03 5.17 -13.57
N THR A 87 -21.00 4.54 -12.42
CA THR A 87 -20.39 3.22 -12.24
C THR A 87 -21.42 2.23 -11.71
N HIS A 88 -21.52 1.09 -12.36
CA HIS A 88 -22.22 -0.10 -11.87
C HIS A 88 -21.19 -1.14 -11.43
N LYS A 89 -21.30 -1.62 -10.19
CA LYS A 89 -20.38 -2.60 -9.61
C LYS A 89 -21.15 -3.76 -9.00
N LEU A 90 -20.98 -4.95 -9.58
CA LEU A 90 -21.52 -6.21 -9.08
C LEU A 90 -20.38 -7.02 -8.46
N ARG A 91 -20.55 -7.42 -7.20
CA ARG A 91 -19.61 -8.27 -6.48
C ARG A 91 -20.33 -9.49 -5.94
N THR A 92 -19.72 -10.65 -6.10
CA THR A 92 -20.21 -11.90 -5.55
C THR A 92 -19.12 -12.54 -4.74
N TYR A 93 -19.42 -12.89 -3.51
CA TYR A 93 -18.52 -13.58 -2.59
C TYR A 93 -19.08 -14.93 -2.26
N GLN A 94 -18.22 -15.93 -2.13
CA GLN A 94 -18.55 -17.28 -1.69
C GLN A 94 -17.62 -17.62 -0.53
N LEU A 95 -18.21 -17.91 0.62
CA LEU A 95 -17.52 -18.34 1.84
C LEU A 95 -17.96 -19.75 2.21
N MET A 96 -17.11 -20.49 2.90
CA MET A 96 -17.47 -21.81 3.42
C MET A 96 -18.54 -21.67 4.50
N GLU A 97 -19.56 -22.53 4.46
CA GLU A 97 -20.54 -22.70 5.52
C GLU A 97 -20.23 -23.93 6.35
N ASP A 98 -19.71 -24.95 5.67
CA ASP A 98 -19.20 -26.19 6.27
C ASP A 98 -18.11 -26.81 5.37
N LYS A 99 -17.67 -28.05 5.65
CA LYS A 99 -16.66 -28.77 4.85
C LYS A 99 -16.98 -28.89 3.35
N LYS A 100 -18.24 -28.75 2.93
CA LYS A 100 -18.70 -29.04 1.56
C LYS A 100 -19.50 -27.89 0.95
N ASN A 101 -20.23 -27.16 1.75
CA ASN A 101 -21.18 -26.14 1.32
C ASN A 101 -20.56 -24.75 1.39
N MET A 102 -20.98 -23.87 0.48
CA MET A 102 -20.59 -22.48 0.45
C MET A 102 -21.83 -21.60 0.47
N VAL A 103 -21.81 -20.56 1.30
CA VAL A 103 -22.79 -19.47 1.28
C VAL A 103 -22.36 -18.41 0.27
N ARG A 104 -23.34 -17.81 -0.40
CA ARG A 104 -23.12 -16.79 -1.41
C ARG A 104 -23.68 -15.43 -0.98
N TYR A 105 -22.86 -14.41 -1.03
CA TYR A 105 -23.23 -13.01 -0.82
C TYR A 105 -23.13 -12.25 -2.16
N THR A 106 -24.03 -11.34 -2.39
CA THR A 106 -24.03 -10.51 -3.62
C THR A 106 -24.26 -9.06 -3.25
N GLU A 107 -23.37 -8.20 -3.68
CA GLU A 107 -23.47 -6.75 -3.56
C GLU A 107 -23.61 -6.14 -4.95
N ASN A 108 -24.59 -5.28 -5.13
CA ASN A 108 -24.88 -4.64 -6.41
C ASN A 108 -25.02 -3.13 -6.18
N ASP A 109 -24.01 -2.37 -6.58
CA ASP A 109 -23.88 -0.96 -6.26
C ASP A 109 -23.90 -0.11 -7.53
N ILE A 110 -24.53 1.07 -7.43
CA ILE A 110 -24.49 2.11 -8.45
C ILE A 110 -23.98 3.40 -7.80
N SER A 111 -22.97 3.99 -8.41
CA SER A 111 -22.44 5.29 -8.03
C SER A 111 -22.47 6.27 -9.19
N VAL A 112 -22.44 7.55 -8.86
CA VAL A 112 -22.23 8.64 -9.81
C VAL A 112 -21.11 9.54 -9.31
N GLY A 113 -20.37 10.12 -10.24
CA GLY A 113 -19.25 10.97 -9.89
C GLY A 113 -18.92 11.98 -10.97
N GLY A 114 -18.05 12.90 -10.59
CA GLY A 114 -17.51 13.91 -11.47
C GLY A 114 -16.05 14.19 -11.17
N GLU A 115 -15.35 14.63 -12.18
CA GLU A 115 -13.96 15.01 -12.13
C GLU A 115 -13.74 16.34 -12.81
N LEU A 116 -12.98 17.22 -12.19
CA LEU A 116 -12.48 18.47 -12.72
C LEU A 116 -10.97 18.40 -12.80
N ALA A 117 -10.41 18.57 -13.99
CA ALA A 117 -8.96 18.48 -14.18
C ALA A 117 -8.43 19.64 -15.02
N ARG A 118 -7.28 20.15 -14.61
CA ARG A 118 -6.48 21.08 -15.40
C ARG A 118 -5.09 20.47 -15.57
N THR A 119 -4.79 20.06 -16.77
CA THR A 119 -3.51 19.39 -17.12
C THR A 119 -2.60 20.27 -17.98
N GLN A 120 -3.16 21.34 -18.59
CA GLN A 120 -2.42 22.27 -19.45
C GLN A 120 -1.80 23.41 -18.62
N GLY A 121 -0.63 23.83 -19.08
CA GLY A 121 0.15 24.87 -18.41
C GLY A 121 1.48 24.34 -17.87
N SER A 122 2.30 25.21 -17.32
CA SER A 122 3.64 24.84 -16.83
C SER A 122 3.83 25.02 -15.33
N ARG A 123 2.86 25.58 -14.64
CA ARG A 123 3.04 26.00 -13.24
C ARG A 123 2.04 25.43 -12.27
N PHE A 124 0.83 25.16 -12.74
CA PHE A 124 -0.28 24.74 -11.87
C PHE A 124 -1.18 23.75 -12.59
N HIS A 125 -1.25 22.56 -12.08
CA HIS A 125 -2.20 21.52 -12.47
C HIS A 125 -3.01 21.09 -11.27
N PHE A 126 -4.23 20.68 -11.49
CA PHE A 126 -5.04 20.07 -10.45
C PHE A 126 -5.98 19.02 -11.04
N ASN A 127 -6.36 18.09 -10.17
CA ASN A 127 -7.40 17.11 -10.39
C ASN A 127 -8.24 17.04 -9.12
N ALA A 128 -9.55 17.21 -9.26
CA ALA A 128 -10.49 17.09 -8.17
C ALA A 128 -11.64 16.19 -8.61
N SER A 129 -11.94 15.15 -7.85
CA SER A 129 -13.01 14.21 -8.14
C SER A 129 -13.90 13.97 -6.91
N ALA A 130 -15.17 13.69 -7.17
CA ALA A 130 -16.13 13.27 -6.15
C ALA A 130 -16.98 12.13 -6.71
N GLU A 131 -17.23 11.11 -5.90
CA GLU A 131 -18.07 9.96 -6.22
C GLU A 131 -18.96 9.63 -5.03
N VAL A 132 -20.25 9.41 -5.28
CA VAL A 132 -21.26 9.04 -4.28
C VAL A 132 -22.00 7.79 -4.72
N TRP A 133 -22.21 6.86 -3.78
CA TRP A 133 -22.96 5.63 -4.01
C TRP A 133 -24.45 5.87 -3.70
N LEU A 134 -25.28 5.68 -4.69
CA LEU A 134 -26.72 6.00 -4.63
C LEU A 134 -27.59 4.77 -4.40
N ILE A 135 -27.17 3.60 -4.85
CA ILE A 135 -27.95 2.36 -4.78
C ILE A 135 -27.02 1.23 -4.35
N GLY A 136 -27.53 0.28 -3.58
CA GLY A 136 -26.90 -0.96 -3.20
C GLY A 136 -26.42 -1.00 -1.75
N GLU A 137 -25.51 -1.91 -1.46
CA GLU A 137 -24.97 -2.18 -0.13
C GLU A 137 -24.15 -1.00 0.41
N HIS A 138 -23.56 -0.24 -0.50
CA HIS A 138 -22.71 0.91 -0.22
C HIS A 138 -23.43 2.27 -0.35
N VAL A 139 -24.78 2.29 -0.38
CA VAL A 139 -25.55 3.55 -0.45
C VAL A 139 -25.12 4.51 0.65
N GLY A 140 -24.83 5.78 0.27
CA GLY A 140 -24.32 6.81 1.19
C GLY A 140 -22.80 6.80 1.39
N ASP A 141 -22.05 5.90 0.74
CA ASP A 141 -20.60 6.04 0.65
C ASP A 141 -20.26 7.26 -0.21
N LEU A 142 -19.21 7.97 0.18
CA LEU A 142 -18.73 9.18 -0.48
C LEU A 142 -17.20 9.15 -0.53
N ASN A 143 -16.66 9.50 -1.67
CA ASN A 143 -15.22 9.72 -1.84
C ASN A 143 -14.97 11.05 -2.54
N ILE A 144 -14.15 11.92 -1.95
CA ILE A 144 -13.70 13.18 -2.53
C ILE A 144 -12.19 13.15 -2.55
N ASP A 145 -11.58 13.34 -3.71
CA ASP A 145 -10.13 13.34 -3.89
C ASP A 145 -9.69 14.60 -4.63
N GLY A 146 -8.66 15.26 -4.12
CA GLY A 146 -8.11 16.46 -4.71
C GLY A 146 -6.59 16.41 -4.75
N LYS A 147 -6.01 16.63 -5.93
CA LYS A 147 -4.56 16.66 -6.15
C LYS A 147 -4.18 17.93 -6.88
N THR A 148 -3.06 18.52 -6.49
CA THR A 148 -2.50 19.64 -7.21
C THR A 148 -0.98 19.62 -7.20
N ASP A 149 -0.37 19.99 -8.30
CA ASP A 149 1.06 20.24 -8.39
C ASP A 149 1.34 21.69 -8.77
N LEU A 150 2.30 22.26 -8.05
CA LEU A 150 2.77 23.62 -8.20
C LEU A 150 4.26 23.60 -8.51
N GLN A 151 4.67 24.37 -9.52
CA GLN A 151 6.07 24.49 -9.90
C GLN A 151 6.55 25.92 -9.75
N PHE A 152 7.54 26.14 -8.90
CA PHE A 152 8.17 27.42 -8.64
C PHE A 152 9.61 27.41 -9.11
N ARG A 153 10.03 28.39 -9.91
CA ARG A 153 11.44 28.55 -10.26
C ARG A 153 12.21 29.15 -9.08
N LEU A 154 13.22 28.43 -8.59
CA LEU A 154 14.16 28.88 -7.57
C LEU A 154 15.44 29.36 -8.27
N GLY A 155 15.53 30.67 -8.55
CA GLY A 155 16.67 31.23 -9.28
C GLY A 155 16.71 30.79 -10.74
N ARG A 156 17.93 30.65 -11.29
CA ARG A 156 18.14 30.34 -12.72
C ARG A 156 18.24 28.85 -13.04
N ARG A 157 18.49 27.99 -12.05
CA ARG A 157 18.88 26.59 -12.28
C ARG A 157 18.04 25.56 -11.57
N ASP A 158 17.17 25.94 -10.65
CA ASP A 158 16.38 25.00 -9.88
C ASP A 158 14.88 25.26 -9.95
N THR A 159 14.11 24.21 -9.73
CA THR A 159 12.65 24.22 -9.67
C THR A 159 12.21 23.51 -8.39
N LEU A 160 11.48 24.23 -7.55
CA LEU A 160 10.74 23.64 -6.44
C LEU A 160 9.41 23.11 -6.97
N THR A 161 9.18 21.84 -6.82
CA THR A 161 7.87 21.22 -7.09
C THR A 161 7.19 20.95 -5.76
N CYS A 162 5.95 21.40 -5.64
CA CYS A 162 5.09 21.17 -4.48
C CYS A 162 3.85 20.42 -4.95
N ASP A 163 3.69 19.16 -4.53
CA ASP A 163 2.48 18.38 -4.77
C ASP A 163 1.68 18.36 -3.48
N LEU A 164 0.38 18.63 -3.57
CA LEU A 164 -0.57 18.52 -2.46
C LEU A 164 -1.66 17.54 -2.83
N HIS A 165 -2.05 16.72 -1.87
CA HIS A 165 -3.14 15.77 -2.01
C HIS A 165 -4.04 15.84 -0.78
N ALA A 166 -5.33 15.88 -0.99
CA ALA A 166 -6.35 15.80 0.06
C ALA A 166 -7.41 14.78 -0.34
N ASN A 167 -7.78 13.91 0.58
CA ASN A 167 -8.82 12.91 0.37
C ASN A 167 -9.78 12.90 1.57
N PHE A 168 -11.07 12.90 1.26
CA PHE A 168 -12.13 12.64 2.24
C PHE A 168 -12.91 11.42 1.79
N MET A 169 -13.10 10.47 2.70
CA MET A 169 -13.81 9.23 2.43
C MET A 169 -14.77 8.92 3.59
N HIS A 170 -16.04 8.66 3.25
CA HIS A 170 -17.01 8.07 4.15
C HIS A 170 -17.48 6.76 3.51
N ARG A 171 -17.20 5.63 4.15
CA ARG A 171 -17.46 4.33 3.55
C ARG A 171 -17.87 3.26 4.55
N LYS A 172 -18.67 2.31 4.11
CA LYS A 172 -18.91 1.05 4.81
C LYS A 172 -17.62 0.20 4.85
N PRO A 173 -17.30 -0.45 5.97
CA PRO A 173 -16.17 -1.39 6.02
C PRO A 173 -16.27 -2.45 4.91
N THR A 174 -15.13 -2.87 4.39
CA THR A 174 -15.08 -3.83 3.27
C THR A 174 -15.69 -5.16 3.65
N PHE A 175 -16.13 -5.94 2.65
CA PHE A 175 -16.84 -7.20 2.84
C PHE A 175 -16.16 -8.14 3.86
N PHE A 176 -14.84 -8.33 3.77
CA PHE A 176 -14.13 -9.26 4.65
C PHE A 176 -13.96 -8.78 6.11
N PHE A 177 -14.19 -7.53 6.43
CA PHE A 177 -14.40 -7.10 7.81
C PHE A 177 -15.81 -7.43 8.32
N ARG A 178 -16.79 -7.47 7.42
CA ARG A 178 -18.17 -7.76 7.78
C ARG A 178 -18.44 -9.27 7.84
N HIS A 179 -17.96 -10.02 6.86
CA HIS A 179 -18.20 -11.46 6.75
C HIS A 179 -16.91 -12.21 6.43
N TYR A 180 -16.59 -13.21 7.20
CA TYR A 180 -15.52 -14.14 6.95
C TYR A 180 -15.80 -15.48 7.62
N HIS A 181 -15.69 -16.58 6.87
CA HIS A 181 -15.95 -17.93 7.34
C HIS A 181 -14.76 -18.83 7.01
N SER A 182 -14.16 -19.35 8.03
CA SER A 182 -13.08 -20.32 7.99
C SER A 182 -13.28 -21.39 9.05
N GLY A 183 -12.59 -22.50 8.94
CA GLY A 183 -12.68 -23.58 9.93
C GLY A 183 -12.24 -23.18 11.33
N SER A 184 -11.44 -22.14 11.46
CA SER A 184 -10.88 -21.71 12.76
C SER A 184 -11.29 -20.28 13.15
N VAL A 185 -11.88 -19.51 12.25
CA VAL A 185 -12.24 -18.11 12.48
C VAL A 185 -13.54 -17.81 11.77
N TRP A 186 -14.49 -17.18 12.47
CA TRP A 186 -15.79 -16.88 11.90
C TRP A 186 -16.33 -15.58 12.45
N TRP A 187 -16.84 -14.71 11.57
CA TRP A 187 -17.61 -13.53 11.95
C TRP A 187 -18.60 -13.10 10.89
N ASP A 188 -19.70 -12.54 11.36
CA ASP A 188 -20.72 -11.81 10.60
C ASP A 188 -21.03 -10.52 11.36
N ASN A 189 -20.48 -9.39 10.93
CA ASN A 189 -20.49 -8.09 11.60
C ASN A 189 -21.25 -7.08 10.73
N ASP A 190 -22.56 -7.15 10.72
CA ASP A 190 -23.42 -6.25 9.92
C ASP A 190 -23.57 -4.85 10.53
N ASP A 191 -23.28 -4.70 11.82
CA ASP A 191 -23.46 -3.50 12.63
C ASP A 191 -22.22 -2.60 12.71
N LEU A 192 -21.15 -2.93 11.99
CA LEU A 192 -19.94 -2.11 11.95
C LEU A 192 -20.24 -0.68 11.45
N SER A 193 -19.80 0.28 12.25
CA SER A 193 -19.91 1.69 11.91
C SER A 193 -19.11 2.05 10.66
N ARG A 194 -19.63 2.99 9.86
CA ARG A 194 -18.91 3.49 8.68
C ARG A 194 -17.63 4.21 9.07
N GLU A 195 -16.57 3.96 8.33
CA GLU A 195 -15.31 4.69 8.48
C GLU A 195 -15.43 6.07 7.86
N VAL A 196 -14.98 7.08 8.59
CA VAL A 196 -14.77 8.43 8.06
C VAL A 196 -13.28 8.72 8.07
N ARG A 197 -12.71 8.92 6.90
CA ARG A 197 -11.27 9.16 6.70
C ARG A 197 -11.04 10.54 6.09
N PHE A 198 -10.19 11.30 6.70
CA PHE A 198 -9.65 12.54 6.13
C PHE A 198 -8.13 12.43 6.07
N LYS A 199 -7.58 12.65 4.90
CA LYS A 199 -6.15 12.61 4.65
C LYS A 199 -5.71 13.88 3.93
N ILE A 200 -4.58 14.43 4.34
CA ILE A 200 -3.88 15.48 3.63
C ILE A 200 -2.39 15.17 3.63
N ASP A 201 -1.77 15.23 2.47
CA ASP A 201 -0.33 15.07 2.33
C ASP A 201 0.26 16.06 1.33
N GLY A 202 1.50 16.45 1.58
CA GLY A 202 2.26 17.34 0.74
C GLY A 202 3.66 16.79 0.46
N THR A 203 4.15 17.03 -0.75
CA THR A 203 5.49 16.64 -1.16
C THR A 203 6.21 17.84 -1.75
N LEU A 204 7.36 18.19 -1.18
CA LEU A 204 8.28 19.20 -1.70
C LEU A 204 9.49 18.49 -2.33
N ARG A 205 9.84 18.87 -3.57
CA ARG A 205 11.01 18.34 -4.27
C ARG A 205 11.92 19.46 -4.73
N LEU A 206 13.21 19.36 -4.36
CA LEU A 206 14.31 20.18 -4.82
C LEU A 206 15.25 19.31 -5.63
N LYS A 207 15.06 19.28 -6.94
CA LYS A 207 15.74 18.34 -7.85
C LYS A 207 17.26 18.50 -7.84
N GLN A 208 17.76 19.74 -7.80
CA GLN A 208 19.19 20.03 -7.83
C GLN A 208 19.91 19.49 -6.59
N PHE A 209 19.25 19.46 -5.44
CA PHE A 209 19.81 19.00 -4.18
C PHE A 209 19.51 17.51 -3.90
N GLY A 210 18.77 16.83 -4.79
CA GLY A 210 18.32 15.44 -4.55
C GLY A 210 17.43 15.30 -3.32
N THR A 211 16.74 16.38 -2.93
CA THR A 211 15.93 16.45 -1.70
C THR A 211 14.45 16.31 -2.01
N LYS A 212 13.79 15.41 -1.30
CA LYS A 212 12.33 15.24 -1.29
C LYS A 212 11.85 15.18 0.15
N LEU A 213 10.98 16.09 0.53
CA LEU A 213 10.29 16.09 1.82
C LEU A 213 8.81 15.78 1.60
N GLN A 214 8.30 14.79 2.27
CA GLN A 214 6.88 14.44 2.27
C GLN A 214 6.34 14.51 3.69
N VAL A 215 5.23 15.20 3.88
CA VAL A 215 4.54 15.33 5.18
C VAL A 215 3.08 14.99 4.97
N GLY A 216 2.50 14.23 5.88
CA GLY A 216 1.11 13.81 5.81
C GLY A 216 0.45 13.73 7.18
N PHE A 217 -0.83 14.00 7.17
CA PHE A 217 -1.73 13.79 8.30
C PHE A 217 -2.96 13.02 7.84
N GLU A 218 -3.40 12.08 8.63
CA GLU A 218 -4.60 11.29 8.39
C GLU A 218 -5.37 11.12 9.69
N ASN A 219 -6.69 11.31 9.63
CA ASN A 219 -7.62 10.98 10.71
C ASN A 219 -8.64 9.97 10.21
N VAL A 220 -8.81 8.88 10.94
CA VAL A 220 -9.79 7.83 10.64
C VAL A 220 -10.69 7.64 11.84
N SER A 221 -11.96 7.98 11.70
CA SER A 221 -12.99 7.65 12.71
C SER A 221 -13.58 6.27 12.37
N ASN A 222 -13.89 5.50 13.41
CA ASN A 222 -14.35 4.10 13.33
C ASN A 222 -13.35 3.22 12.53
N TYR A 223 -12.07 3.40 12.80
CA TYR A 223 -11.01 2.64 12.14
C TYR A 223 -11.18 1.14 12.38
N THR A 224 -11.38 0.38 11.32
CA THR A 224 -11.62 -1.07 11.37
C THR A 224 -10.32 -1.84 11.15
N TYR A 225 -10.00 -2.75 12.05
CA TYR A 225 -8.75 -3.52 12.01
C TYR A 225 -8.92 -4.94 12.55
N PHE A 226 -7.95 -5.80 12.26
CA PHE A 226 -7.87 -7.14 12.86
C PHE A 226 -7.06 -7.09 14.15
N GLY A 227 -7.57 -7.70 15.19
CA GLY A 227 -6.89 -7.87 16.47
C GLY A 227 -6.89 -9.32 16.92
N MET A 228 -5.75 -9.78 17.44
CA MET A 228 -5.65 -11.10 18.06
C MET A 228 -6.53 -11.16 19.32
N GLN A 229 -7.09 -12.34 19.56
CA GLN A 229 -7.96 -12.67 20.69
C GLN A 229 -7.53 -14.04 21.22
N ASN A 230 -6.34 -14.06 21.83
CA ASN A 230 -5.73 -15.31 22.27
C ASN A 230 -6.40 -15.80 23.57
N THR A 231 -6.53 -17.11 23.73
CA THR A 231 -7.06 -17.74 24.94
C THR A 231 -5.95 -18.51 25.63
N LEU A 232 -5.77 -18.27 26.94
CA LEU A 232 -4.81 -19.02 27.74
C LEU A 232 -5.30 -20.46 27.90
N LEU A 233 -4.44 -21.41 27.60
CA LEU A 233 -4.72 -22.82 27.81
C LEU A 233 -4.55 -23.18 29.29
N GLU A 234 -5.59 -23.72 29.93
CA GLU A 234 -5.58 -24.09 31.32
C GLU A 234 -4.48 -25.12 31.65
N GLY A 235 -3.88 -24.98 32.84
CA GLY A 235 -2.90 -25.92 33.38
C GLY A 235 -1.48 -25.77 32.84
N LYS A 236 -1.19 -24.72 32.06
CA LYS A 236 0.17 -24.45 31.59
C LYS A 236 0.74 -23.14 32.17
N SER A 237 2.01 -23.20 32.58
CA SER A 237 2.70 -22.06 33.17
C SER A 237 3.06 -21.01 32.18
N THR A 238 2.85 -19.72 32.50
CA THR A 238 3.20 -18.56 31.70
C THR A 238 4.69 -18.17 31.73
N SER A 239 5.52 -18.94 32.46
CA SER A 239 6.94 -18.61 32.70
C SER A 239 7.90 -18.91 31.56
N SER A 240 7.42 -19.35 30.42
CA SER A 240 8.25 -19.65 29.26
C SER A 240 8.25 -18.46 28.27
N ILE A 241 9.43 -18.08 27.80
CA ILE A 241 9.68 -16.99 26.82
C ILE A 241 8.98 -17.24 25.46
N ILE A 242 8.52 -18.44 25.21
CA ILE A 242 7.75 -18.79 24.02
C ILE A 242 6.31 -19.05 24.46
N PRO A 243 5.31 -18.26 24.02
CA PRO A 243 3.91 -18.47 24.38
C PRO A 243 3.32 -19.67 23.60
N THR A 244 3.81 -20.87 23.86
CA THR A 244 3.21 -22.14 23.36
C THR A 244 1.93 -22.52 24.10
N TYR A 245 1.43 -21.61 24.93
CA TYR A 245 0.31 -21.89 25.84
C TYR A 245 -0.96 -21.10 25.55
N TYR A 246 -1.00 -20.42 24.40
CA TYR A 246 -2.19 -19.72 23.96
C TYR A 246 -2.79 -20.39 22.74
N SER A 247 -4.10 -20.56 22.73
CA SER A 247 -4.85 -20.81 21.49
C SER A 247 -5.05 -19.48 20.77
N HIS A 248 -4.88 -19.48 19.45
CA HIS A 248 -4.99 -18.30 18.62
C HIS A 248 -6.41 -18.11 18.10
N SER A 249 -6.91 -16.91 18.23
CA SER A 249 -8.09 -16.43 17.53
C SER A 249 -7.83 -15.01 17.05
N VAL A 250 -8.59 -14.58 16.05
CA VAL A 250 -8.53 -13.23 15.51
C VAL A 250 -9.94 -12.73 15.25
N GLY A 251 -10.18 -11.46 15.52
CA GLY A 251 -11.47 -10.84 15.30
C GLY A 251 -11.33 -9.44 14.72
N VAL A 252 -12.46 -8.90 14.30
CA VAL A 252 -12.58 -7.53 13.81
C VAL A 252 -12.83 -6.59 14.97
N LYS A 253 -12.09 -5.50 15.03
CA LYS A 253 -12.23 -4.43 16.04
C LYS A 253 -12.41 -3.09 15.35
N GLN A 254 -13.06 -2.15 16.03
CA GLN A 254 -13.15 -0.76 15.59
C GLN A 254 -12.63 0.18 16.70
N ALA A 255 -11.70 1.08 16.34
CA ALA A 255 -11.27 2.18 17.20
C ALA A 255 -12.08 3.43 16.85
N SER A 256 -12.50 4.20 17.86
CA SER A 256 -13.35 5.38 17.68
C SER A 256 -12.70 6.44 16.79
N SER A 257 -11.41 6.70 16.99
CA SER A 257 -10.62 7.63 16.16
C SER A 257 -9.14 7.31 16.25
N VAL A 258 -8.48 7.25 15.11
CA VAL A 258 -7.02 7.08 14.99
C VAL A 258 -6.47 8.20 14.14
N GLN A 259 -5.54 8.98 14.67
CA GLN A 259 -4.85 10.02 13.95
C GLN A 259 -3.41 9.59 13.69
N VAL A 260 -2.95 9.81 12.47
CA VAL A 260 -1.59 9.49 12.03
C VAL A 260 -0.92 10.75 11.50
N PHE A 261 0.26 11.03 11.99
CA PHE A 261 1.16 12.02 11.41
C PHE A 261 2.41 11.31 10.89
N GLY A 262 2.86 11.71 9.68
CA GLY A 262 4.06 11.18 9.06
C GLY A 262 4.86 12.25 8.36
N ALA A 263 6.19 12.16 8.44
CA ALA A 263 7.13 12.98 7.70
C ALA A 263 8.26 12.10 7.16
N THR A 264 8.54 12.18 5.86
CA THR A 264 9.62 11.43 5.22
C THR A 264 10.55 12.37 4.47
N LEU A 265 11.83 12.29 4.80
CA LEU A 265 12.91 12.98 4.10
C LEU A 265 13.67 11.96 3.25
N SER A 266 13.70 12.18 1.93
CA SER A 266 14.60 11.48 1.02
C SER A 266 15.69 12.44 0.58
N GLN A 267 16.94 12.02 0.70
CA GLN A 267 18.11 12.84 0.39
C GLN A 267 19.14 11.99 -0.34
N ASP A 268 19.38 12.32 -1.61
CA ASP A 268 20.39 11.68 -2.44
C ASP A 268 21.59 12.62 -2.59
N LEU A 269 22.71 12.22 -2.03
CA LEU A 269 23.96 12.97 -2.07
C LEU A 269 24.92 12.27 -3.03
N SER A 270 25.57 13.03 -3.90
CA SER A 270 26.58 12.51 -4.81
C SER A 270 27.81 13.42 -4.84
N TRP A 271 28.95 12.83 -4.60
CA TRP A 271 30.25 13.50 -4.67
C TRP A 271 31.25 12.64 -5.42
N LYS A 272 31.49 12.99 -6.70
CA LYS A 272 32.34 12.24 -7.62
C LYS A 272 31.91 10.78 -7.74
N VAL A 273 32.64 9.87 -7.09
CA VAL A 273 32.38 8.42 -7.11
C VAL A 273 31.58 7.95 -5.90
N ILE A 274 31.41 8.80 -4.88
CA ILE A 274 30.70 8.47 -3.65
C ILE A 274 29.23 8.91 -3.81
N HIS A 275 28.33 8.01 -3.50
CA HIS A 275 26.88 8.25 -3.50
C HIS A 275 26.32 7.78 -2.17
N TRP A 276 25.40 8.56 -1.63
CA TRP A 276 24.75 8.28 -0.37
C TRP A 276 23.26 8.63 -0.44
N ASP A 277 22.43 7.60 -0.57
CA ASP A 277 21.00 7.72 -0.69
C ASP A 277 20.35 7.43 0.67
N ASN A 278 19.46 8.32 1.13
CA ASN A 278 18.83 8.23 2.45
C ASN A 278 17.32 8.40 2.35
N HIS A 279 16.57 7.58 3.09
CA HIS A 279 15.15 7.73 3.33
C HIS A 279 14.90 7.63 4.82
N LEU A 280 14.55 8.75 5.43
CA LEU A 280 14.29 8.87 6.86
C LEU A 280 12.81 9.19 7.06
N SER A 281 12.09 8.35 7.80
CA SER A 281 10.67 8.57 8.07
C SER A 281 10.42 8.63 9.57
N PHE A 282 9.72 9.68 9.97
CA PHE A 282 9.11 9.79 11.29
C PHE A 282 7.60 9.61 11.15
N GLN A 283 6.99 8.83 12.03
CA GLN A 283 5.54 8.62 12.04
C GLN A 283 5.04 8.36 13.45
N THR A 284 3.81 8.73 13.71
CA THR A 284 3.15 8.46 14.98
C THR A 284 1.65 8.24 14.80
N SER A 285 1.09 7.37 15.63
CA SER A 285 -0.34 7.14 15.72
C SER A 285 -0.80 7.54 17.13
N THR A 286 -2.00 8.09 17.25
CA THR A 286 -2.63 8.40 18.56
C THR A 286 -3.10 7.16 19.28
N ASP A 287 -3.37 6.08 18.55
CA ASP A 287 -3.78 4.78 19.11
C ASP A 287 -2.80 3.69 18.62
N GLN A 288 -1.85 3.35 19.48
CA GLN A 288 -0.83 2.34 19.19
C GLN A 288 -1.35 0.90 19.38
N ASP A 289 -2.54 0.71 19.95
CA ASP A 289 -3.17 -0.60 20.09
C ASP A 289 -3.97 -0.96 18.85
N ALA A 290 -4.61 0.03 18.22
CA ALA A 290 -5.33 -0.16 16.96
C ALA A 290 -4.40 -0.08 15.74
N LEU A 291 -3.43 0.85 15.74
CA LEU A 291 -2.48 1.05 14.65
C LEU A 291 -1.07 1.25 15.21
N PRO A 292 -0.38 0.16 15.55
CA PRO A 292 0.99 0.21 16.03
C PRO A 292 1.96 0.60 14.91
N LEU A 293 2.74 1.66 15.12
CA LEU A 293 3.70 2.17 14.15
C LEU A 293 5.08 2.37 14.79
N PRO A 294 6.18 1.98 14.17
CA PRO A 294 7.51 2.38 14.59
C PRO A 294 7.67 3.89 14.39
N LYS A 295 8.11 4.61 15.41
CA LYS A 295 8.21 6.08 15.38
C LYS A 295 9.22 6.59 14.37
N PHE A 296 10.29 5.85 14.15
CA PHE A 296 11.35 6.22 13.23
C PHE A 296 11.76 5.04 12.38
N ASN A 297 11.88 5.26 11.07
CA ASN A 297 12.40 4.30 10.10
C ASN A 297 13.52 4.97 9.31
N ALA A 298 14.59 4.23 9.04
CA ALA A 298 15.70 4.69 8.23
C ALA A 298 16.08 3.62 7.21
N TYR A 299 16.26 4.05 5.98
CA TYR A 299 16.98 3.32 4.96
C TYR A 299 18.14 4.20 4.49
N THR A 300 19.34 3.65 4.48
CA THR A 300 20.52 4.33 3.97
C THR A 300 21.32 3.39 3.08
N ASN A 301 21.86 3.92 2.00
CA ASN A 301 22.64 3.18 1.02
C ASN A 301 23.86 4.01 0.64
N LEU A 302 25.03 3.58 1.06
CA LEU A 302 26.31 4.21 0.75
C LEU A 302 27.07 3.36 -0.27
N TYR A 303 27.45 3.94 -1.40
CA TYR A 303 28.12 3.21 -2.46
C TYR A 303 29.12 4.04 -3.25
N LEU A 304 30.08 3.32 -3.80
CA LEU A 304 31.05 3.84 -4.78
C LEU A 304 30.57 3.45 -6.18
N LEU A 305 30.55 4.41 -7.09
CA LEU A 305 30.17 4.22 -8.49
C LEU A 305 31.28 4.74 -9.40
N PHE A 306 31.95 3.84 -10.09
CA PHE A 306 33.06 4.19 -10.96
C PHE A 306 33.10 3.30 -12.20
N ARG A 307 33.92 3.69 -13.18
CA ARG A 307 34.14 2.95 -14.43
C ARG A 307 35.57 2.50 -14.53
N ILE A 308 35.79 1.24 -14.92
CA ILE A 308 37.09 0.64 -15.11
C ILE A 308 37.27 0.06 -16.52
N GLY A 309 38.52 -0.27 -16.87
CA GLY A 309 38.90 -0.78 -18.19
C GLY A 309 39.40 0.32 -19.13
N ILE A 310 40.06 -0.11 -20.22
CA ILE A 310 40.77 0.75 -21.19
C ILE A 310 39.81 1.83 -21.77
N ASN A 311 38.54 1.48 -22.03
CA ASN A 311 37.55 2.39 -22.57
C ASN A 311 36.45 2.77 -21.54
N LYS A 312 36.70 2.56 -20.24
CA LYS A 312 35.74 2.82 -19.16
C LYS A 312 34.37 2.15 -19.39
N ILE A 313 34.35 0.98 -20.01
CA ILE A 313 33.14 0.27 -20.43
C ILE A 313 32.47 -0.43 -19.25
N LEU A 314 33.24 -0.95 -18.30
CA LEU A 314 32.71 -1.65 -17.14
C LEU A 314 32.36 -0.62 -16.05
N ARG A 315 31.10 -0.47 -15.77
CA ARG A 315 30.57 0.34 -14.65
C ARG A 315 30.44 -0.56 -13.42
N VAL A 316 31.10 -0.17 -12.34
CA VAL A 316 31.11 -0.92 -11.08
C VAL A 316 30.48 -0.08 -9.99
N GLN A 317 29.60 -0.70 -9.22
CA GLN A 317 28.99 -0.15 -8.02
C GLN A 317 29.26 -1.10 -6.87
N ILE A 318 29.89 -0.62 -5.83
CA ILE A 318 30.17 -1.38 -4.60
C ILE A 318 29.59 -0.60 -3.44
N GLY A 319 28.74 -1.22 -2.66
CA GLY A 319 28.06 -0.52 -1.58
C GLY A 319 27.53 -1.41 -0.49
N GLY A 320 26.98 -0.73 0.53
CA GLY A 320 26.24 -1.33 1.61
C GLY A 320 24.97 -0.56 1.88
N ASP A 321 23.93 -1.28 2.24
CA ASP A 321 22.67 -0.71 2.65
C ASP A 321 22.32 -1.12 4.08
N MET A 322 21.57 -0.28 4.75
CA MET A 322 21.05 -0.53 6.09
C MET A 322 19.59 -0.14 6.17
N ARG A 323 18.80 -0.99 6.81
CA ARG A 323 17.42 -0.73 7.20
C ARG A 323 17.30 -0.79 8.71
N PHE A 324 16.63 0.20 9.26
CA PHE A 324 16.42 0.30 10.70
C PHE A 324 15.03 0.84 10.97
N PHE A 325 14.39 0.34 12.03
CA PHE A 325 13.18 0.92 12.59
C PHE A 325 13.18 0.77 14.12
N THR A 326 12.59 1.76 14.79
CA THR A 326 12.49 1.76 16.25
C THR A 326 11.56 0.67 16.75
N SER A 327 11.80 0.18 17.96
CA SER A 327 10.99 -0.86 18.57
C SER A 327 9.54 -0.41 18.80
N TYR A 328 8.60 -1.29 18.46
CA TYR A 328 7.17 -1.09 18.64
C TYR A 328 6.47 -2.45 18.81
N TYR A 329 5.21 -2.46 19.19
CA TYR A 329 4.40 -3.69 19.23
C TYR A 329 3.95 -4.05 17.83
N ALA A 330 4.82 -4.69 17.07
CA ALA A 330 4.51 -5.06 15.68
C ALA A 330 3.28 -5.96 15.63
N PRO A 331 2.40 -5.81 14.61
CA PRO A 331 1.29 -6.73 14.42
C PRO A 331 1.77 -8.18 14.29
N ASP A 332 1.02 -9.10 14.86
CA ASP A 332 1.23 -10.54 14.69
C ASP A 332 0.61 -11.04 13.39
N TYR A 333 1.06 -12.17 12.90
CA TYR A 333 0.52 -12.77 11.68
C TYR A 333 -0.47 -13.86 12.01
N SER A 334 -1.71 -13.73 11.52
CA SER A 334 -2.73 -14.78 11.64
C SER A 334 -2.77 -15.65 10.37
N PRO A 335 -2.33 -16.92 10.43
CA PRO A 335 -2.38 -17.81 9.27
C PRO A 335 -3.80 -18.07 8.77
N ALA A 336 -4.80 -18.12 9.66
CA ALA A 336 -6.19 -18.39 9.32
C ALA A 336 -6.80 -17.37 8.35
N ILE A 337 -6.44 -16.07 8.52
CA ILE A 337 -6.92 -15.01 7.63
C ILE A 337 -5.84 -14.54 6.65
N GLN A 338 -4.60 -15.03 6.79
CA GLN A 338 -3.40 -14.62 6.05
C GLN A 338 -3.18 -13.09 6.06
N GLN A 339 -3.46 -12.47 7.20
CA GLN A 339 -3.34 -11.03 7.42
C GLN A 339 -2.62 -10.76 8.75
N PHE A 340 -2.13 -9.53 8.87
CA PHE A 340 -1.60 -9.02 10.12
C PHE A 340 -2.74 -8.54 11.02
N ALA A 341 -2.64 -8.88 12.30
CA ALA A 341 -3.57 -8.48 13.34
C ALA A 341 -2.77 -7.86 14.50
N THR A 342 -3.32 -6.86 15.18
CA THR A 342 -2.65 -6.28 16.36
C THR A 342 -2.50 -7.33 17.45
N GLN A 343 -1.39 -7.29 18.17
CA GLN A 343 -1.18 -8.20 19.30
C GLN A 343 -2.28 -8.02 20.35
N ASP A 344 -2.65 -9.11 21.04
CA ASP A 344 -3.67 -9.05 22.07
C ASP A 344 -3.20 -8.20 23.27
N ALA A 345 -3.94 -7.12 23.54
CA ALA A 345 -3.63 -6.21 24.65
C ALA A 345 -3.85 -6.83 26.05
N ASN A 346 -4.62 -7.92 26.14
CA ASN A 346 -4.91 -8.61 27.40
C ASN A 346 -3.80 -9.59 27.82
N HIS A 347 -2.81 -9.80 26.95
CA HIS A 347 -1.71 -10.72 27.19
C HIS A 347 -0.35 -10.02 27.03
N GLU A 348 0.73 -10.72 27.37
CA GLU A 348 2.08 -10.21 27.21
C GLU A 348 2.38 -9.96 25.72
N ARG A 349 2.76 -8.71 25.41
CA ARG A 349 3.08 -8.28 24.03
C ARG A 349 4.58 -8.18 23.83
N VAL A 350 5.04 -8.52 22.64
CA VAL A 350 6.44 -8.51 22.25
C VAL A 350 6.76 -7.27 21.40
N LYS A 351 7.76 -6.51 21.82
CA LYS A 351 8.31 -5.43 20.98
C LYS A 351 9.29 -5.97 19.95
N ILE A 352 9.10 -5.56 18.71
CA ILE A 352 9.95 -5.89 17.57
C ILE A 352 10.62 -4.61 17.07
N GLY A 353 11.87 -4.72 16.58
CA GLY A 353 12.63 -3.60 16.04
C GLY A 353 13.79 -3.19 16.93
N GLY A 354 14.38 -2.01 16.64
CA GLY A 354 15.61 -1.56 17.31
C GLY A 354 16.86 -2.29 16.81
N TYR A 355 16.75 -3.06 15.73
CA TYR A 355 17.81 -3.86 15.15
C TYR A 355 18.09 -3.41 13.71
N PRO A 356 19.33 -3.01 13.36
CA PRO A 356 19.69 -2.68 11.99
C PRO A 356 19.88 -3.95 11.14
N ILE A 357 19.29 -3.99 9.97
CA ILE A 357 19.48 -5.05 8.97
C ILE A 357 20.45 -4.50 7.93
N VAL A 358 21.65 -5.08 7.86
CA VAL A 358 22.73 -4.59 6.98
C VAL A 358 22.92 -5.53 5.81
N GLY A 359 23.08 -4.94 4.63
CA GLY A 359 23.43 -5.62 3.38
C GLY A 359 24.71 -5.06 2.76
N ALA A 360 25.36 -5.86 1.93
CA ALA A 360 26.48 -5.44 1.11
C ALA A 360 26.33 -5.99 -0.31
N TYR A 361 26.78 -5.25 -1.32
CA TYR A 361 26.60 -5.68 -2.69
C TYR A 361 27.67 -5.15 -3.64
N VAL A 362 27.84 -5.87 -4.74
CA VAL A 362 28.63 -5.46 -5.90
C VAL A 362 27.77 -5.64 -7.15
N ASN A 363 27.61 -4.57 -7.91
CA ASN A 363 26.97 -4.58 -9.23
C ASN A 363 27.99 -4.22 -10.29
N MET A 364 28.04 -5.00 -11.35
CA MET A 364 28.89 -4.78 -12.51
C MET A 364 28.01 -4.68 -13.75
N HIS A 365 28.14 -3.62 -14.52
CA HIS A 365 27.37 -3.39 -15.74
C HIS A 365 28.31 -3.21 -16.94
N LEU A 366 28.30 -4.18 -17.85
CA LEU A 366 29.08 -4.19 -19.08
C LEU A 366 28.15 -4.16 -20.28
N LYS A 367 28.03 -3.01 -20.95
CA LYS A 367 27.13 -2.81 -22.11
C LYS A 367 25.70 -3.29 -21.77
N HIS A 368 25.28 -4.41 -22.33
CA HIS A 368 23.94 -5.02 -22.18
C HIS A 368 23.88 -6.04 -21.02
N CYS A 369 25.01 -6.36 -20.41
CA CYS A 369 25.10 -7.36 -19.36
C CYS A 369 25.24 -6.70 -17.99
N ARG A 370 24.43 -7.11 -17.03
CA ARG A 370 24.56 -6.76 -15.62
C ARG A 370 24.78 -8.03 -14.80
N ILE A 371 25.86 -8.03 -14.02
CA ILE A 371 26.18 -9.08 -13.07
C ILE A 371 26.09 -8.47 -11.67
N TYR A 372 25.47 -9.17 -10.74
CA TYR A 372 25.44 -8.73 -9.36
C TYR A 372 25.69 -9.85 -8.36
N VAL A 373 26.29 -9.48 -7.25
CA VAL A 373 26.42 -10.30 -6.05
C VAL A 373 25.99 -9.45 -4.87
N SER A 374 25.12 -9.98 -4.01
CA SER A 374 24.72 -9.29 -2.78
C SER A 374 24.62 -10.26 -1.62
N ALA A 375 25.08 -9.82 -0.46
CA ALA A 375 24.90 -10.46 0.82
C ALA A 375 23.88 -9.65 1.62
N ARG A 376 22.76 -10.24 1.99
CA ARG A 376 21.75 -9.61 2.82
C ARG A 376 21.84 -10.10 4.24
N HIS A 377 21.54 -9.23 5.21
CA HIS A 377 21.57 -9.53 6.63
C HIS A 377 22.96 -10.04 7.07
N VAL A 378 24.02 -9.31 6.68
CA VAL A 378 25.42 -9.69 7.00
C VAL A 378 25.72 -9.68 8.50
N ASN A 379 24.91 -8.98 9.27
CA ASN A 379 24.97 -8.93 10.73
C ASN A 379 24.02 -9.92 11.42
N ALA A 380 23.57 -10.98 10.72
CA ALA A 380 22.76 -12.04 11.31
C ALA A 380 23.47 -12.65 12.54
N GLY A 381 22.72 -12.85 13.62
CA GLY A 381 23.27 -13.34 14.89
C GLY A 381 23.67 -12.25 15.89
N SER A 382 23.64 -10.96 15.52
CA SER A 382 23.91 -9.84 16.44
C SER A 382 22.60 -9.20 16.96
N GLY A 383 21.81 -9.91 17.76
CA GLY A 383 20.59 -9.36 18.38
C GLY A 383 19.28 -10.04 17.98
N HIS A 384 18.15 -9.41 18.30
CA HIS A 384 16.80 -9.94 18.02
C HIS A 384 16.38 -9.61 16.60
N SER A 385 16.47 -10.58 15.72
CA SER A 385 16.20 -10.44 14.29
C SER A 385 14.79 -10.90 13.92
N PHE A 386 13.76 -10.16 14.36
CA PHE A 386 12.35 -10.41 14.02
C PHE A 386 11.74 -9.21 13.31
N LEU A 387 10.89 -9.45 12.33
CA LEU A 387 10.02 -8.43 11.68
C LEU A 387 8.59 -8.51 12.21
N VAL A 388 8.18 -9.69 12.62
CA VAL A 388 6.85 -10.02 13.12
C VAL A 388 7.06 -10.94 14.33
N PRO A 389 6.23 -10.88 15.37
CA PRO A 389 6.26 -11.88 16.44
C PRO A 389 6.27 -13.29 15.86
N HIS A 390 7.05 -14.18 16.43
CA HIS A 390 7.22 -15.59 16.04
C HIS A 390 7.88 -15.87 14.67
N TYR A 391 8.09 -14.85 13.83
CA TYR A 391 8.69 -15.01 12.49
C TYR A 391 10.06 -14.30 12.42
N PRO A 392 11.17 -15.05 12.55
CA PRO A 392 12.51 -14.48 12.45
C PRO A 392 12.83 -14.03 11.02
N ILE A 393 13.68 -13.02 10.91
CA ILE A 393 14.27 -12.63 9.62
C ILE A 393 15.18 -13.77 9.16
N ASN A 394 15.22 -14.01 7.86
CA ASN A 394 16.14 -14.98 7.28
C ASN A 394 17.58 -14.71 7.74
N PRO A 395 18.39 -15.74 7.98
CA PRO A 395 19.81 -15.59 8.24
C PRO A 395 20.52 -14.92 7.05
N MET A 396 21.81 -14.71 7.14
CA MET A 396 22.59 -14.17 6.03
C MET A 396 22.34 -14.98 4.76
N THR A 397 21.92 -14.29 3.69
CA THR A 397 21.69 -14.90 2.37
C THR A 397 22.57 -14.24 1.32
N ILE A 398 23.15 -15.05 0.45
CA ILE A 398 23.96 -14.58 -0.68
C ILE A 398 23.13 -14.77 -1.96
N HIS A 399 23.00 -13.70 -2.71
CA HIS A 399 22.31 -13.70 -4.01
C HIS A 399 23.31 -13.33 -5.10
N PHE A 400 23.27 -14.02 -6.19
CA PHE A 400 23.99 -13.65 -7.40
C PHE A 400 23.06 -13.77 -8.59
N GLY A 401 23.29 -12.96 -9.60
CA GLY A 401 22.48 -13.01 -10.81
C GLY A 401 23.13 -12.29 -11.98
N LEU A 402 22.63 -12.64 -13.16
CA LEU A 402 23.00 -12.08 -14.43
C LEU A 402 21.74 -11.65 -15.17
N SER A 403 21.74 -10.41 -15.66
CA SER A 403 20.66 -9.87 -16.49
C SER A 403 21.25 -9.42 -17.81
N TRP A 404 20.65 -9.84 -18.93
CA TRP A 404 21.09 -9.49 -20.26
C TRP A 404 19.95 -8.86 -21.05
N ASN A 405 20.20 -7.66 -21.58
CA ASN A 405 19.26 -6.99 -22.48
C ASN A 405 19.60 -7.39 -23.92
N PHE A 406 18.73 -8.15 -24.56
CA PHE A 406 18.91 -8.62 -25.94
C PHE A 406 18.58 -7.56 -26.99
N PHE A 407 17.80 -6.54 -26.61
CA PHE A 407 17.37 -5.46 -27.51
C PHE A 407 17.91 -4.11 -27.05
N ASN A 408 18.27 -3.26 -28.01
CA ASN A 408 18.70 -1.88 -27.82
C ASN A 408 17.49 -0.95 -27.70
#